data_490f1aa60ed3bcea432dffa350288d66
#
_entry.id   490f1aa60ed3bcea432dffa350288d66
#
_cell.length_a   1.000
_cell.length_b   1.000
_cell.length_c   1.000
_cell.angle_alpha   90.00
_cell.angle_beta   90.00
_cell.angle_gamma   90.00
#
_symmetry.space_group_name_H-M   'P 1'
#
loop_
_entity.id
_entity.type
_entity.pdbx_description
1 polymer ?
#
loop_
_entity_poly.entity_id
_entity_poly.type
_entity_poly.pdbx_seq_one_letter_code
_entity_poly.pdbx_strand_id
1 'polypeptide(L)'
;MLTLHHNEMSTCSQKVRLTLEEKNLEWQSIHLKLREGEQFDSRYLRLNPRGVVPTLIHEDHVIRESSVILEYLDEVFPEPSLHPDDSVTRATMRLWTKQFDEDLQTSTAIVSMCIAFRHQFLEKSADEMETYLQKLPTPARRKGIMSLIESGTSLPQFETAIRRYDTLFTDMEAALTHDQWLAGDTYSLADISYTPYLTRFEHLHLLGMLATRPRLRDWYERVKQRPSYRTAMTKWESPAYFELYNTKAPQEWSRVQAILQV
;
A
#
# COMPACT_ATOMS: atom_id res chain seq x y z
N MET A 1 -12.00 -7.64 -21.30
CA MET A 1 -12.61 -6.93 -20.13
C MET A 1 -11.69 -7.11 -18.94
N LEU A 2 -11.44 -6.03 -18.17
CA LEU A 2 -10.61 -6.07 -16.96
C LEU A 2 -11.49 -6.27 -15.72
N THR A 3 -11.13 -7.20 -14.85
CA THR A 3 -11.79 -7.42 -13.55
C THR A 3 -10.73 -7.40 -12.45
N LEU A 4 -10.89 -6.51 -11.47
CA LEU A 4 -9.96 -6.37 -10.35
C LEU A 4 -10.59 -6.89 -9.06
N HIS A 5 -9.98 -7.93 -8.50
CA HIS A 5 -10.23 -8.35 -7.12
C HIS A 5 -9.35 -7.51 -6.20
N HIS A 6 -9.98 -6.73 -5.32
CA HIS A 6 -9.27 -5.72 -4.53
C HIS A 6 -9.92 -5.49 -3.17
N ASN A 7 -9.28 -4.64 -2.37
CA ASN A 7 -9.86 -4.08 -1.15
C ASN A 7 -9.58 -2.57 -1.10
N GLU A 8 -10.49 -1.80 -0.53
CA GLU A 8 -10.45 -0.33 -0.46
C GLU A 8 -9.16 0.17 0.20
N MET A 9 -8.73 -0.46 1.30
CA MET A 9 -7.61 -0.01 2.11
C MET A 9 -6.28 -0.73 1.83
N SER A 10 -6.26 -1.71 0.92
CA SER A 10 -5.02 -2.36 0.51
C SER A 10 -4.15 -1.43 -0.34
N THR A 11 -2.97 -1.05 0.15
CA THR A 11 -2.02 -0.22 -0.59
C THR A 11 -1.62 -0.83 -1.94
N CYS A 12 -1.47 -2.16 -2.00
CA CYS A 12 -1.23 -2.87 -3.25
C CYS A 12 -2.41 -2.75 -4.24
N SER A 13 -3.65 -2.81 -3.75
CA SER A 13 -4.84 -2.62 -4.59
C SER A 13 -4.98 -1.17 -5.06
N GLN A 14 -4.61 -0.23 -4.20
CA GLN A 14 -4.62 1.20 -4.51
C GLN A 14 -3.67 1.52 -5.67
N LYS A 15 -2.46 0.91 -5.71
CA LYS A 15 -1.55 1.05 -6.86
C LYS A 15 -2.20 0.66 -8.18
N VAL A 16 -2.87 -0.49 -8.21
CA VAL A 16 -3.53 -0.98 -9.42
C VAL A 16 -4.70 -0.09 -9.82
N ARG A 17 -5.51 0.37 -8.86
CA ARG A 17 -6.59 1.33 -9.17
C ARG A 17 -6.04 2.64 -9.74
N LEU A 18 -4.95 3.18 -9.18
CA LEU A 18 -4.30 4.38 -9.71
C LEU A 18 -3.85 4.17 -11.16
N THR A 19 -3.23 3.03 -11.47
CA THR A 19 -2.81 2.72 -12.83
C THR A 19 -3.99 2.63 -13.79
N LEU A 20 -5.08 1.96 -13.40
CA LEU A 20 -6.30 1.86 -14.20
C LEU A 20 -6.91 3.23 -14.49
N GLU A 21 -6.97 4.11 -13.48
CA GLU A 21 -7.52 5.46 -13.61
C GLU A 21 -6.59 6.40 -14.41
N GLU A 22 -5.28 6.32 -14.25
CA GLU A 22 -4.32 7.08 -15.07
C GLU A 22 -4.40 6.71 -16.56
N LYS A 23 -4.68 5.45 -16.84
CA LYS A 23 -4.85 4.94 -18.20
C LYS A 23 -6.28 5.06 -18.74
N ASN A 24 -7.20 5.61 -17.95
CA ASN A 24 -8.62 5.72 -18.29
C ASN A 24 -9.25 4.39 -18.72
N LEU A 25 -8.86 3.28 -18.08
CA LEU A 25 -9.36 1.95 -18.40
C LEU A 25 -10.66 1.64 -17.66
N GLU A 26 -11.63 1.08 -18.37
CA GLU A 26 -12.84 0.53 -17.74
C GLU A 26 -12.54 -0.83 -17.11
N TRP A 27 -13.01 -1.02 -15.89
CA TRP A 27 -12.80 -2.25 -15.13
C TRP A 27 -13.96 -2.60 -14.22
N GLN A 28 -14.15 -3.89 -14.00
CA GLN A 28 -15.12 -4.43 -13.04
C GLN A 28 -14.47 -4.59 -11.67
N SER A 29 -15.14 -4.07 -10.63
CA SER A 29 -14.71 -4.17 -9.25
C SER A 29 -15.28 -5.43 -8.59
N ILE A 30 -14.41 -6.26 -8.01
CA ILE A 30 -14.76 -7.34 -7.08
C ILE A 30 -14.08 -7.01 -5.75
N HIS A 31 -14.85 -6.41 -4.86
CA HIS A 31 -14.36 -6.03 -3.54
C HIS A 31 -14.30 -7.23 -2.59
N LEU A 32 -13.20 -7.37 -1.84
CA LEU A 32 -12.98 -8.42 -0.85
C LEU A 32 -12.84 -7.84 0.56
N LYS A 33 -13.63 -8.32 1.49
CA LYS A 33 -13.59 -7.93 2.90
C LYS A 33 -12.49 -8.68 3.65
N LEU A 34 -11.29 -8.09 3.68
CA LEU A 34 -10.11 -8.75 4.23
C LEU A 34 -10.24 -9.07 5.73
N ARG A 35 -11.00 -8.28 6.49
CA ARG A 35 -11.23 -8.52 7.93
C ARG A 35 -12.18 -9.67 8.22
N GLU A 36 -12.98 -10.06 7.23
CA GLU A 36 -13.86 -11.24 7.28
C GLU A 36 -13.13 -12.49 6.72
N GLY A 37 -11.96 -12.32 6.11
CA GLY A 37 -11.15 -13.41 5.58
C GLY A 37 -11.62 -13.93 4.22
N GLU A 38 -12.36 -13.12 3.43
CA GLU A 38 -12.83 -13.51 2.10
C GLU A 38 -11.70 -13.85 1.12
N GLN A 39 -10.50 -13.29 1.32
CA GLN A 39 -9.31 -13.63 0.54
C GLN A 39 -8.84 -15.08 0.77
N PHE A 40 -9.37 -15.77 1.76
CA PHE A 40 -9.07 -17.18 2.04
C PHE A 40 -10.19 -18.12 1.58
N ASP A 41 -11.26 -17.62 0.96
CA ASP A 41 -12.28 -18.45 0.38
C ASP A 41 -11.74 -19.29 -0.77
N SER A 42 -12.20 -20.53 -0.87
CA SER A 42 -11.71 -21.49 -1.85
C SER A 42 -11.84 -21.02 -3.31
N ARG A 43 -12.84 -20.19 -3.60
CA ARG A 43 -13.02 -19.60 -4.94
C ARG A 43 -11.89 -18.61 -5.25
N TYR A 44 -11.55 -17.73 -4.29
CA TYR A 44 -10.49 -16.75 -4.48
C TYR A 44 -9.11 -17.40 -4.42
N LEU A 45 -8.88 -18.39 -3.57
CA LEU A 45 -7.61 -19.12 -3.48
C LEU A 45 -7.25 -19.87 -4.79
N ARG A 46 -8.23 -20.20 -5.63
CA ARG A 46 -7.93 -20.74 -6.99
C ARG A 46 -7.36 -19.65 -7.91
N LEU A 47 -7.75 -18.39 -7.73
CA LEU A 47 -7.20 -17.24 -8.46
C LEU A 47 -5.86 -16.80 -7.89
N ASN A 48 -5.76 -16.72 -6.57
CA ASN A 48 -4.54 -16.31 -5.87
C ASN A 48 -4.26 -17.20 -4.64
N PRO A 49 -3.45 -18.26 -4.79
CA PRO A 49 -3.14 -19.18 -3.69
C PRO A 49 -2.48 -18.54 -2.47
N ARG A 50 -1.89 -17.34 -2.61
CA ARG A 50 -1.33 -16.59 -1.48
C ARG A 50 -2.40 -15.97 -0.57
N GLY A 51 -3.67 -15.91 -1.00
CA GLY A 51 -4.76 -15.28 -0.25
C GLY A 51 -4.48 -13.81 0.05
N VAL A 52 -4.07 -13.06 -0.96
CA VAL A 52 -3.81 -11.61 -0.89
C VAL A 52 -4.43 -10.90 -2.09
N VAL A 53 -4.66 -9.60 -1.96
CA VAL A 53 -5.10 -8.72 -3.04
C VAL A 53 -3.97 -7.76 -3.42
N PRO A 54 -3.94 -7.25 -4.65
CA PRO A 54 -4.89 -7.43 -5.75
C PRO A 54 -4.67 -8.71 -6.56
N THR A 55 -5.69 -9.07 -7.34
CA THR A 55 -5.60 -9.99 -8.47
C THR A 55 -6.36 -9.39 -9.64
N LEU A 56 -5.71 -9.23 -10.77
CA LEU A 56 -6.31 -8.75 -12.01
C LEU A 56 -6.67 -9.95 -12.89
N ILE A 57 -7.86 -9.93 -13.48
CA ILE A 57 -8.25 -10.82 -14.56
C ILE A 57 -8.42 -9.98 -15.82
N HIS A 58 -7.70 -10.33 -16.87
CA HIS A 58 -7.87 -9.76 -18.19
C HIS A 58 -8.22 -10.88 -19.17
N GLU A 59 -9.44 -10.85 -19.71
CA GLU A 59 -10.03 -11.97 -20.44
C GLU A 59 -9.99 -13.24 -19.58
N ASP A 60 -9.20 -14.26 -19.98
CA ASP A 60 -9.04 -15.52 -19.25
C ASP A 60 -7.71 -15.59 -18.46
N HIS A 61 -6.92 -14.52 -18.46
CA HIS A 61 -5.61 -14.49 -17.82
C HIS A 61 -5.67 -13.91 -16.41
N VAL A 62 -5.09 -14.61 -15.45
CA VAL A 62 -4.98 -14.19 -14.05
C VAL A 62 -3.60 -13.61 -13.79
N ILE A 63 -3.51 -12.31 -13.54
CA ILE A 63 -2.29 -11.59 -13.24
C ILE A 63 -2.26 -11.25 -11.74
N ARG A 64 -1.14 -11.55 -11.08
CA ARG A 64 -0.93 -11.38 -9.65
C ARG A 64 0.31 -10.52 -9.41
N GLU A 65 0.52 -10.11 -8.14
CA GLU A 65 1.56 -9.17 -7.71
C GLU A 65 1.33 -7.77 -8.28
N SER A 66 1.16 -6.80 -7.38
CA SER A 66 0.76 -5.44 -7.79
C SER A 66 1.78 -4.79 -8.73
N SER A 67 3.09 -4.96 -8.50
CA SER A 67 4.15 -4.45 -9.36
C SER A 67 4.08 -5.05 -10.78
N VAL A 68 3.83 -6.36 -10.88
CA VAL A 68 3.64 -7.04 -12.17
C VAL A 68 2.38 -6.57 -12.88
N ILE A 69 1.28 -6.37 -12.12
CA ILE A 69 0.02 -5.88 -12.69
C ILE A 69 0.20 -4.45 -13.28
N LEU A 70 0.96 -3.59 -12.60
CA LEU A 70 1.23 -2.24 -13.10
C LEU A 70 1.99 -2.27 -14.44
N GLU A 71 3.09 -3.02 -14.52
CA GLU A 71 3.87 -3.19 -15.76
C GLU A 71 3.01 -3.82 -16.86
N TYR A 72 2.24 -4.87 -16.55
CA TYR A 72 1.34 -5.51 -17.49
C TYR A 72 0.31 -4.53 -18.08
N LEU A 73 -0.32 -3.71 -17.25
CA LEU A 73 -1.29 -2.74 -17.71
C LEU A 73 -0.66 -1.68 -18.60
N ASP A 74 0.57 -1.27 -18.31
CA ASP A 74 1.28 -0.28 -19.10
C ASP A 74 1.76 -0.85 -20.44
N GLU A 75 2.18 -2.10 -20.48
CA GLU A 75 2.58 -2.80 -21.73
C GLU A 75 1.39 -3.08 -22.66
N VAL A 76 0.27 -3.56 -22.10
CA VAL A 76 -0.92 -3.95 -22.89
C VAL A 76 -1.70 -2.73 -23.37
N PHE A 77 -1.70 -1.66 -22.60
CA PHE A 77 -2.38 -0.41 -22.91
C PHE A 77 -1.36 0.73 -22.92
N PRO A 78 -0.56 0.90 -24.00
CA PRO A 78 0.61 1.77 -23.97
C PRO A 78 0.29 3.26 -23.80
N GLU A 79 -0.94 3.70 -24.10
CA GLU A 79 -1.33 5.10 -24.00
C GLU A 79 -2.35 5.37 -22.89
N PRO A 80 -2.12 6.41 -22.05
CA PRO A 80 -0.86 7.17 -21.92
C PRO A 80 0.24 6.31 -21.27
N SER A 81 1.50 6.48 -21.71
CA SER A 81 2.65 5.76 -21.14
C SER A 81 2.88 6.17 -19.69
N LEU A 82 3.11 5.20 -18.82
CA LEU A 82 3.47 5.40 -17.40
C LEU A 82 4.91 4.95 -17.11
N HIS A 83 5.68 4.67 -18.13
CA HIS A 83 7.12 4.45 -18.02
C HIS A 83 7.90 5.43 -18.90
N PRO A 84 9.09 5.87 -18.48
CA PRO A 84 9.94 6.75 -19.26
C PRO A 84 10.39 6.13 -20.58
N ASP A 85 10.51 6.95 -21.63
CA ASP A 85 10.99 6.50 -22.96
C ASP A 85 12.48 6.13 -22.93
N ASP A 86 13.27 6.87 -22.15
CA ASP A 86 14.70 6.58 -21.98
C ASP A 86 14.92 5.35 -21.12
N SER A 87 15.79 4.45 -21.58
CA SER A 87 16.05 3.17 -20.92
C SER A 87 16.74 3.30 -19.55
N VAL A 88 17.55 4.34 -19.33
CA VAL A 88 18.23 4.57 -18.05
C VAL A 88 17.23 5.06 -17.00
N THR A 89 16.41 6.04 -17.39
CA THR A 89 15.33 6.57 -16.54
C THR A 89 14.29 5.49 -16.22
N ARG A 90 13.99 4.61 -17.20
CA ARG A 90 13.12 3.43 -16.98
C ARG A 90 13.74 2.43 -16.00
N ALA A 91 15.06 2.23 -16.05
CA ALA A 91 15.73 1.40 -15.06
C ALA A 91 15.65 2.00 -13.66
N THR A 92 15.78 3.33 -13.53
CA THR A 92 15.56 4.06 -12.26
C THR A 92 14.14 3.86 -11.73
N MET A 93 13.12 3.99 -12.59
CA MET A 93 11.73 3.70 -12.23
C MET A 93 11.57 2.28 -11.67
N ARG A 94 12.18 1.27 -12.33
CA ARG A 94 12.14 -0.13 -11.87
C ARG A 94 12.89 -0.36 -10.55
N LEU A 95 13.98 0.36 -10.30
CA LEU A 95 14.65 0.31 -9.00
C LEU A 95 13.74 0.84 -7.87
N TRP A 96 12.96 1.88 -8.14
CA TRP A 96 11.95 2.36 -7.21
C TRP A 96 10.87 1.30 -6.97
N THR A 97 10.26 0.74 -8.01
CA THR A 97 9.17 -0.22 -7.85
C THR A 97 9.61 -1.53 -7.20
N LYS A 98 10.85 -1.96 -7.41
CA LYS A 98 11.41 -3.20 -6.85
C LYS A 98 11.44 -3.21 -5.32
N GLN A 99 11.68 -2.06 -4.66
CA GLN A 99 11.77 -1.98 -3.20
C GLN A 99 10.49 -2.46 -2.48
N PHE A 100 9.32 -2.40 -3.14
CA PHE A 100 8.07 -2.89 -2.54
C PHE A 100 8.07 -4.39 -2.36
N ASP A 101 8.59 -5.11 -3.35
CA ASP A 101 8.61 -6.56 -3.34
C ASP A 101 9.69 -7.09 -2.37
N GLU A 102 10.67 -6.28 -2.03
CA GLU A 102 11.73 -6.64 -1.09
C GLU A 102 11.27 -6.50 0.37
N ASP A 103 10.90 -5.30 0.82
CA ASP A 103 10.63 -5.08 2.24
C ASP A 103 9.55 -4.01 2.57
N LEU A 104 9.30 -3.05 1.68
CA LEU A 104 8.42 -1.92 1.98
C LEU A 104 6.96 -2.34 2.23
N GLN A 105 6.46 -3.31 1.46
CA GLN A 105 5.10 -3.82 1.68
C GLN A 105 4.96 -4.46 3.06
N THR A 106 5.96 -5.22 3.49
CA THR A 106 5.99 -5.83 4.83
C THR A 106 6.04 -4.75 5.91
N SER A 107 6.91 -3.76 5.75
CA SER A 107 7.01 -2.61 6.67
C SER A 107 5.70 -1.85 6.80
N THR A 108 5.01 -1.59 5.67
CA THR A 108 3.69 -0.95 5.67
C THR A 108 2.63 -1.76 6.41
N ALA A 109 2.63 -3.07 6.21
CA ALA A 109 1.70 -3.97 6.90
C ALA A 109 1.93 -3.94 8.42
N ILE A 110 3.20 -3.95 8.86
CA ILE A 110 3.57 -3.85 10.28
C ILE A 110 3.11 -2.51 10.86
N VAL A 111 3.48 -1.39 10.23
CA VAL A 111 3.10 -0.05 10.72
C VAL A 111 1.59 0.10 10.81
N SER A 112 0.87 -0.28 9.75
CA SER A 112 -0.59 -0.18 9.70
C SER A 112 -1.29 -1.07 10.73
N MET A 113 -0.79 -2.30 10.91
CA MET A 113 -1.36 -3.24 11.86
C MET A 113 -1.09 -2.77 13.29
N CYS A 114 0.15 -2.41 13.62
CA CYS A 114 0.55 -2.03 14.97
C CYS A 114 -0.17 -0.75 15.46
N ILE A 115 -0.37 0.23 14.58
CA ILE A 115 -0.99 1.51 14.95
C ILE A 115 -2.52 1.42 14.95
N ALA A 116 -3.12 0.87 13.90
CA ALA A 116 -4.57 1.00 13.70
C ALA A 116 -5.30 -0.34 13.60
N PHE A 117 -4.92 -1.20 12.64
CA PHE A 117 -5.76 -2.33 12.29
C PHE A 117 -5.88 -3.39 13.39
N ARG A 118 -4.90 -3.49 14.31
CA ARG A 118 -4.97 -4.39 15.45
C ARG A 118 -6.25 -4.19 16.29
N HIS A 119 -6.73 -2.96 16.39
CA HIS A 119 -7.91 -2.65 17.19
C HIS A 119 -9.17 -3.33 16.68
N GLN A 120 -9.31 -3.49 15.36
CA GLN A 120 -10.42 -4.25 14.77
C GLN A 120 -10.39 -5.75 15.13
N PHE A 121 -9.21 -6.29 15.44
CA PHE A 121 -9.06 -7.67 15.89
C PHE A 121 -9.25 -7.80 17.39
N LEU A 122 -8.81 -6.80 18.17
CA LEU A 122 -8.99 -6.77 19.63
C LEU A 122 -10.48 -6.63 20.04
N GLU A 123 -11.33 -6.16 19.15
CA GLU A 123 -12.79 -6.07 19.35
C GLU A 123 -13.52 -7.40 19.05
N LYS A 124 -12.85 -8.38 18.44
CA LYS A 124 -13.44 -9.68 18.14
C LYS A 124 -13.56 -10.53 19.41
N SER A 125 -14.65 -11.30 19.49
CA SER A 125 -14.77 -12.37 20.48
C SER A 125 -13.70 -13.45 20.25
N ALA A 126 -13.45 -14.30 21.28
CA ALA A 126 -12.52 -15.41 21.16
C ALA A 126 -12.86 -16.36 20.01
N ASP A 127 -14.17 -16.65 19.83
CA ASP A 127 -14.66 -17.55 18.77
C ASP A 127 -14.47 -16.95 17.37
N GLU A 128 -14.72 -15.63 17.21
CA GLU A 128 -14.49 -14.93 15.95
C GLU A 128 -13.00 -14.85 15.59
N MET A 129 -12.15 -14.66 16.61
CA MET A 129 -10.70 -14.66 16.42
C MET A 129 -10.21 -16.03 16.02
N GLU A 130 -10.63 -17.08 16.72
CA GLU A 130 -10.27 -18.47 16.38
C GLU A 130 -10.71 -18.83 14.97
N THR A 131 -11.95 -18.47 14.59
CA THR A 131 -12.50 -18.68 13.23
C THR A 131 -11.65 -17.96 12.18
N TYR A 132 -11.22 -16.73 12.45
CA TYR A 132 -10.32 -16.00 11.55
C TYR A 132 -8.95 -16.65 11.43
N LEU A 133 -8.36 -17.05 12.55
CA LEU A 133 -7.04 -17.68 12.59
C LEU A 133 -7.01 -19.03 11.87
N GLN A 134 -8.09 -19.81 11.92
CA GLN A 134 -8.21 -21.08 11.20
C GLN A 134 -8.20 -20.90 9.69
N LYS A 135 -8.67 -19.78 9.16
CA LYS A 135 -8.60 -19.45 7.72
C LYS A 135 -7.17 -19.15 7.25
N LEU A 136 -6.25 -18.79 8.15
CA LEU A 136 -4.89 -18.44 7.77
C LEU A 136 -4.10 -19.70 7.33
N PRO A 137 -3.40 -19.63 6.17
CA PRO A 137 -2.87 -20.82 5.51
C PRO A 137 -1.73 -21.53 6.26
N THR A 138 -0.99 -20.83 7.13
CA THR A 138 0.16 -21.41 7.83
C THR A 138 0.22 -21.03 9.30
N PRO A 139 0.75 -21.91 10.18
CA PRO A 139 0.98 -21.57 11.58
C PRO A 139 1.90 -20.35 11.78
N ALA A 140 2.90 -20.18 10.94
CA ALA A 140 3.80 -19.02 10.98
C ALA A 140 3.04 -17.71 10.75
N ARG A 141 2.10 -17.67 9.79
CA ARG A 141 1.27 -16.49 9.53
C ARG A 141 0.32 -16.19 10.69
N ARG A 142 -0.24 -17.23 11.33
CA ARG A 142 -1.06 -17.08 12.57
C ARG A 142 -0.26 -16.44 13.68
N LYS A 143 0.94 -17.00 13.98
CA LYS A 143 1.83 -16.46 15.00
C LYS A 143 2.24 -15.01 14.72
N GLY A 144 2.59 -14.70 13.47
CA GLY A 144 2.97 -13.35 13.06
C GLY A 144 1.85 -12.32 13.26
N ILE A 145 0.63 -12.65 12.84
CA ILE A 145 -0.54 -11.78 13.03
C ILE A 145 -0.86 -11.58 14.51
N MET A 146 -0.85 -12.65 15.31
CA MET A 146 -1.08 -12.56 16.76
C MET A 146 -0.05 -11.66 17.44
N SER A 147 1.23 -11.80 17.09
CA SER A 147 2.28 -10.93 17.61
C SER A 147 2.04 -9.45 17.31
N LEU A 148 1.60 -9.11 16.08
CA LEU A 148 1.26 -7.74 15.69
C LEU A 148 0.05 -7.20 16.47
N ILE A 149 -0.97 -8.03 16.69
CA ILE A 149 -2.18 -7.66 17.42
C ILE A 149 -1.87 -7.41 18.90
N GLU A 150 -1.16 -8.31 19.55
CA GLU A 150 -0.87 -8.26 20.98
C GLU A 150 0.14 -7.17 21.33
N SER A 151 1.27 -7.12 20.63
CA SER A 151 2.38 -6.23 20.97
C SER A 151 2.23 -4.80 20.39
N GLY A 152 1.51 -4.62 19.27
CA GLY A 152 1.36 -3.31 18.67
C GLY A 152 2.70 -2.60 18.41
N THR A 153 2.78 -1.33 18.75
CA THR A 153 3.99 -0.49 18.54
C THR A 153 5.16 -0.81 19.47
N SER A 154 4.97 -1.71 20.43
CA SER A 154 6.06 -2.25 21.28
C SER A 154 6.89 -3.32 20.55
N LEU A 155 6.41 -3.82 19.40
CA LEU A 155 7.09 -4.87 18.64
C LEU A 155 8.42 -4.33 18.06
N PRO A 156 9.57 -5.03 18.19
CA PRO A 156 10.84 -4.58 17.62
C PRO A 156 10.77 -4.34 16.10
N GLN A 157 9.99 -5.13 15.37
CA GLN A 157 9.77 -4.97 13.94
C GLN A 157 9.07 -3.66 13.59
N PHE A 158 8.29 -3.07 14.51
CA PHE A 158 7.69 -1.75 14.31
C PHE A 158 8.77 -0.67 14.20
N GLU A 159 9.75 -0.68 15.11
CA GLU A 159 10.88 0.25 15.04
C GLU A 159 11.67 0.08 13.75
N THR A 160 11.99 -1.16 13.36
CA THR A 160 12.67 -1.46 12.10
C THR A 160 11.87 -0.89 10.90
N ALA A 161 10.55 -1.06 10.89
CA ALA A 161 9.70 -0.55 9.82
C ALA A 161 9.67 0.98 9.76
N ILE A 162 9.62 1.68 10.91
CA ILE A 162 9.66 3.14 10.97
C ILE A 162 11.01 3.67 10.45
N ARG A 163 12.14 3.09 10.89
CA ARG A 163 13.48 3.47 10.40
C ARG A 163 13.64 3.20 8.89
N ARG A 164 13.08 2.10 8.40
CA ARG A 164 13.07 1.80 6.96
C ARG A 164 12.34 2.88 6.15
N TYR A 165 11.21 3.38 6.68
CA TYR A 165 10.47 4.47 6.05
C TYR A 165 11.20 5.82 6.17
N ASP A 166 11.90 6.07 7.26
CA ASP A 166 12.72 7.28 7.41
C ASP A 166 13.84 7.33 6.36
N THR A 167 14.52 6.19 6.14
CA THR A 167 15.50 6.04 5.05
C THR A 167 14.84 6.28 3.68
N LEU A 168 13.71 5.61 3.40
CA LEU A 168 12.99 5.79 2.15
C LEU A 168 12.62 7.25 1.88
N PHE A 169 12.09 7.94 2.87
CA PHE A 169 11.70 9.35 2.71
C PHE A 169 12.90 10.27 2.49
N THR A 170 14.08 9.91 3.02
CA THR A 170 15.32 10.59 2.73
C THR A 170 15.77 10.36 1.28
N ASP A 171 15.66 9.13 0.79
CA ASP A 171 15.99 8.79 -0.59
C ASP A 171 15.04 9.49 -1.58
N MET A 172 13.74 9.53 -1.26
CA MET A 172 12.74 10.24 -2.06
C MET A 172 13.00 11.76 -2.09
N GLU A 173 13.30 12.37 -0.93
CA GLU A 173 13.65 13.80 -0.85
C GLU A 173 14.88 14.12 -1.71
N ALA A 174 15.89 13.23 -1.70
CA ALA A 174 17.11 13.38 -2.52
C ALA A 174 16.81 13.25 -4.03
N ALA A 175 16.02 12.25 -4.44
CA ALA A 175 15.63 12.06 -5.84
C ALA A 175 14.88 13.28 -6.39
N LEU A 176 14.02 13.89 -5.58
CA LEU A 176 13.22 15.06 -5.95
C LEU A 176 14.02 16.39 -5.92
N THR A 177 15.36 16.33 -5.76
CA THR A 177 16.20 17.54 -5.79
C THR A 177 16.36 18.12 -7.19
N HIS A 178 16.38 17.25 -8.18
CA HIS A 178 16.63 17.63 -9.58
C HIS A 178 15.42 17.30 -10.49
N ASP A 179 14.59 16.39 -10.09
CA ASP A 179 13.48 15.86 -10.88
C ASP A 179 12.12 16.24 -10.26
N GLN A 180 11.12 16.37 -11.12
CA GLN A 180 9.77 16.66 -10.67
C GLN A 180 9.09 15.42 -10.08
N TRP A 181 9.47 14.23 -10.55
CA TRP A 181 8.92 12.94 -10.16
C TRP A 181 10.03 11.97 -9.75
N LEU A 182 9.70 10.85 -9.14
CA LEU A 182 10.69 9.93 -8.56
C LEU A 182 11.65 9.32 -9.59
N ALA A 183 11.25 9.27 -10.85
CA ALA A 183 12.08 8.76 -11.93
C ALA A 183 12.10 9.74 -13.10
N GLY A 184 12.54 10.98 -12.86
CA GLY A 184 12.71 12.00 -13.90
C GLY A 184 11.56 13.01 -13.97
N ASP A 185 11.34 13.58 -15.16
CA ASP A 185 10.43 14.70 -15.36
C ASP A 185 8.97 14.31 -15.62
N THR A 186 8.68 13.02 -15.76
CA THR A 186 7.34 12.52 -16.07
C THR A 186 6.81 11.61 -14.95
N TYR A 187 5.51 11.77 -14.65
CA TYR A 187 4.81 10.89 -13.73
C TYR A 187 4.82 9.45 -14.24
N SER A 188 5.19 8.51 -13.39
CA SER A 188 5.46 7.14 -13.80
C SER A 188 4.94 6.09 -12.81
N LEU A 189 5.13 4.80 -13.13
CA LEU A 189 4.83 3.70 -12.22
C LEU A 189 5.59 3.79 -10.89
N ALA A 190 6.73 4.50 -10.83
CA ALA A 190 7.40 4.81 -9.57
C ALA A 190 6.50 5.64 -8.66
N ASP A 191 5.98 6.76 -9.15
CA ASP A 191 5.12 7.67 -8.38
C ASP A 191 3.81 6.99 -7.97
N ILE A 192 3.18 6.27 -8.90
CA ILE A 192 2.00 5.45 -8.62
C ILE A 192 2.26 4.48 -7.48
N SER A 193 3.42 3.84 -7.49
CA SER A 193 3.77 2.83 -6.49
C SER A 193 3.90 3.40 -5.08
N TYR A 194 4.41 4.63 -4.93
CA TYR A 194 4.62 5.25 -3.61
C TYR A 194 3.40 6.03 -3.09
N THR A 195 2.51 6.47 -3.96
CA THR A 195 1.30 7.22 -3.59
C THR A 195 0.50 6.58 -2.45
N PRO A 196 0.10 5.30 -2.51
CA PRO A 196 -0.69 4.68 -1.44
C PRO A 196 0.01 4.60 -0.09
N TYR A 197 1.34 4.60 -0.10
CA TYR A 197 2.13 4.47 1.12
C TYR A 197 2.23 5.80 1.86
N LEU A 198 2.43 6.92 1.15
CA LEU A 198 2.34 8.23 1.78
C LEU A 198 0.91 8.53 2.24
N THR A 199 -0.10 8.16 1.45
CA THR A 199 -1.49 8.27 1.87
C THR A 199 -1.76 7.45 3.14
N ARG A 200 -1.17 6.25 3.27
CA ARG A 200 -1.26 5.46 4.50
C ARG A 200 -0.61 6.18 5.69
N PHE A 201 0.53 6.83 5.49
CA PHE A 201 1.19 7.61 6.54
C PHE A 201 0.39 8.86 6.92
N GLU A 202 -0.29 9.50 5.97
CA GLU A 202 -1.26 10.57 6.25
C GLU A 202 -2.41 10.05 7.11
N HIS A 203 -3.04 8.95 6.73
CA HIS A 203 -4.12 8.31 7.49
C HIS A 203 -3.69 7.89 8.91
N LEU A 204 -2.45 7.50 9.08
CA LEU A 204 -1.89 7.13 10.38
C LEU A 204 -1.34 8.32 11.18
N HIS A 205 -1.58 9.56 10.73
CA HIS A 205 -1.09 10.79 11.38
C HIS A 205 0.44 10.85 11.52
N LEU A 206 1.17 10.24 10.57
CA LEU A 206 2.63 10.14 10.57
C LEU A 206 3.33 11.13 9.62
N LEU A 207 2.60 12.07 8.98
CA LEU A 207 3.22 13.07 8.09
C LEU A 207 4.22 14.01 8.81
N GLY A 208 4.26 14.00 10.13
CA GLY A 208 5.35 14.63 10.89
C GLY A 208 6.73 14.12 10.50
N MET A 209 6.86 12.89 9.97
CA MET A 209 8.10 12.37 9.40
C MET A 209 8.59 13.16 8.16
N LEU A 210 7.72 13.93 7.53
CA LEU A 210 8.07 14.78 6.38
C LEU A 210 8.45 16.23 6.78
N ALA A 211 8.55 16.54 8.07
CA ALA A 211 8.78 17.92 8.54
C ALA A 211 10.06 18.55 7.95
N THR A 212 11.10 17.75 7.75
CA THR A 212 12.39 18.18 7.18
C THR A 212 12.57 17.82 5.71
N ARG A 213 11.48 17.41 5.03
CA ARG A 213 11.50 16.89 3.65
C ARG A 213 10.50 17.67 2.77
N PRO A 214 10.80 18.94 2.46
CA PRO A 214 9.86 19.82 1.75
C PRO A 214 9.54 19.34 0.32
N ARG A 215 10.52 18.78 -0.42
CA ARG A 215 10.33 18.33 -1.80
C ARG A 215 9.42 17.11 -1.85
N LEU A 216 9.59 16.18 -0.91
CA LEU A 216 8.72 15.01 -0.78
C LEU A 216 7.29 15.43 -0.42
N ARG A 217 7.13 16.44 0.44
CA ARG A 217 5.81 17.01 0.74
C ARG A 217 5.18 17.64 -0.50
N ASP A 218 5.92 18.45 -1.24
CA ASP A 218 5.45 19.08 -2.47
C ASP A 218 5.11 18.04 -3.55
N TRP A 219 5.89 16.96 -3.67
CA TRP A 219 5.58 15.84 -4.53
C TRP A 219 4.24 15.20 -4.13
N TYR A 220 4.03 14.95 -2.85
CA TYR A 220 2.78 14.32 -2.37
C TYR A 220 1.57 15.23 -2.63
N GLU A 221 1.70 16.55 -2.44
CA GLU A 221 0.63 17.49 -2.79
C GLU A 221 0.32 17.48 -4.31
N ARG A 222 1.35 17.42 -5.17
CA ARG A 222 1.14 17.29 -6.63
C ARG A 222 0.41 15.98 -6.98
N VAL A 223 0.78 14.89 -6.36
CA VAL A 223 0.10 13.59 -6.56
C VAL A 223 -1.38 13.68 -6.17
N LYS A 224 -1.70 14.27 -5.02
CA LYS A 224 -3.09 14.44 -4.55
C LYS A 224 -3.95 15.29 -5.48
N GLN A 225 -3.36 16.19 -6.26
CA GLN A 225 -4.06 17.02 -7.22
C GLN A 225 -4.42 16.29 -8.53
N ARG A 226 -3.86 15.10 -8.77
CA ARG A 226 -4.19 14.32 -9.97
C ARG A 226 -5.64 13.82 -9.93
N PRO A 227 -6.37 13.85 -11.05
CA PRO A 227 -7.75 13.33 -11.10
C PRO A 227 -7.84 11.86 -10.66
N SER A 228 -6.86 11.04 -11.04
CA SER A 228 -6.74 9.63 -10.66
C SER A 228 -6.69 9.41 -9.15
N TYR A 229 -6.07 10.32 -8.38
CA TYR A 229 -6.05 10.21 -6.91
C TYR A 229 -7.47 10.25 -6.34
N ARG A 230 -8.32 11.13 -6.82
CA ARG A 230 -9.70 11.22 -6.36
C ARG A 230 -10.50 9.96 -6.68
N THR A 231 -10.37 9.43 -7.90
CA THR A 231 -11.16 8.27 -8.36
C THR A 231 -10.63 6.94 -7.83
N ALA A 232 -9.30 6.80 -7.69
CA ALA A 232 -8.67 5.57 -7.22
C ALA A 232 -8.49 5.49 -5.70
N MET A 233 -8.38 6.64 -5.01
CA MET A 233 -8.10 6.73 -3.59
C MET A 233 -9.31 7.26 -2.82
N THR A 234 -9.63 8.56 -2.96
CA THR A 234 -10.66 9.23 -2.15
C THR A 234 -12.05 8.61 -2.30
N LYS A 235 -12.45 8.23 -3.51
CA LYS A 235 -13.74 7.57 -3.76
C LYS A 235 -13.93 6.26 -2.97
N TRP A 236 -12.82 5.61 -2.60
CA TRP A 236 -12.80 4.32 -1.90
C TRP A 236 -12.56 4.46 -0.39
N GLU A 237 -12.54 5.66 0.13
CA GLU A 237 -12.39 5.91 1.55
C GLU A 237 -13.61 5.39 2.33
N SER A 238 -13.33 4.72 3.44
CA SER A 238 -14.35 4.18 4.32
C SER A 238 -14.44 5.01 5.61
N PRO A 239 -15.60 5.55 5.97
CA PRO A 239 -15.77 6.30 7.21
C PRO A 239 -15.31 5.54 8.46
N ALA A 240 -15.55 4.21 8.50
CA ALA A 240 -15.13 3.38 9.62
C ALA A 240 -13.61 3.29 9.78
N TYR A 241 -12.86 3.28 8.67
CA TYR A 241 -11.39 3.34 8.74
C TYR A 241 -10.89 4.71 9.16
N PHE A 242 -11.53 5.79 8.71
CA PHE A 242 -11.17 7.14 9.16
C PHE A 242 -11.43 7.35 10.64
N GLU A 243 -12.54 6.86 11.16
CA GLU A 243 -12.81 6.87 12.60
C GLU A 243 -11.72 6.11 13.37
N LEU A 244 -11.35 4.91 12.90
CA LEU A 244 -10.26 4.12 13.47
C LEU A 244 -8.93 4.88 13.48
N TYR A 245 -8.55 5.47 12.34
CA TYR A 245 -7.30 6.23 12.24
C TYR A 245 -7.30 7.44 13.15
N ASN A 246 -8.36 8.24 13.15
CA ASN A 246 -8.44 9.46 13.95
C ASN A 246 -8.47 9.18 15.46
N THR A 247 -8.98 8.02 15.89
CA THR A 247 -9.06 7.67 17.32
C THR A 247 -7.82 6.96 17.84
N LYS A 248 -7.12 6.18 17.02
CA LYS A 248 -6.02 5.30 17.45
C LYS A 248 -4.64 5.82 17.06
N ALA A 249 -4.48 6.38 15.87
CA ALA A 249 -3.17 6.73 15.36
C ALA A 249 -2.49 7.93 16.06
N PRO A 250 -3.17 9.02 16.44
CA PRO A 250 -2.50 10.17 17.08
C PRO A 250 -1.74 9.82 18.36
N GLN A 251 -2.18 8.78 19.09
CA GLN A 251 -1.57 8.34 20.34
C GLN A 251 -0.17 7.75 20.14
N GLU A 252 0.12 7.25 18.94
CA GLU A 252 1.36 6.54 18.63
C GLU A 252 2.47 7.47 18.08
N TRP A 253 2.15 8.73 17.79
CA TRP A 253 3.12 9.68 17.24
C TRP A 253 4.32 9.90 18.17
N SER A 254 4.13 10.00 19.47
CA SER A 254 5.21 10.14 20.43
C SER A 254 6.19 8.95 20.41
N ARG A 255 5.69 7.74 20.19
CA ARG A 255 6.52 6.54 20.03
C ARG A 255 7.35 6.62 18.75
N VAL A 256 6.77 7.07 17.66
CA VAL A 256 7.48 7.25 16.38
C VAL A 256 8.55 8.34 16.52
N GLN A 257 8.25 9.45 17.18
CA GLN A 257 9.26 10.50 17.46
C GLN A 257 10.42 9.96 18.27
N ALA A 258 10.17 9.16 19.32
CA ALA A 258 11.23 8.56 20.12
C ALA A 258 12.14 7.63 19.31
N ILE A 259 11.58 6.88 18.32
CA ILE A 259 12.36 6.05 17.41
C ILE A 259 13.28 6.89 16.52
N LEU A 260 12.79 8.04 16.04
CA LEU A 260 13.50 8.89 15.08
C LEU A 260 14.55 9.81 15.71
N GLN A 261 14.48 10.04 17.01
CA GLN A 261 15.38 10.96 17.74
C GLN A 261 16.70 10.31 18.19
N VAL A 262 16.91 9.04 17.94
CA VAL A 262 18.12 8.29 18.34
C VAL A 262 19.18 8.33 17.27
#